data_0d16cebbc60613dfcecd6a3aa4ccd6a8
#
_entry.id   0d16cebbc60613dfcecd6a3aa4ccd6a8
#
_cell.length_a   1.000
_cell.length_b   1.000
_cell.length_c   1.000
_cell.angle_alpha   90.00
_cell.angle_beta   90.00
_cell.angle_gamma   90.00
#
_symmetry.space_group_name_H-M   'P 1'
#
loop_
_entity.id
_entity.type
_entity.pdbx_description
1 polymer ?
#
loop_
_entity_poly.entity_id
_entity_poly.type
_entity_poly.pdbx_seq_one_letter_code
_entity_poly.pdbx_strand_id
1 'polypeptide(L)'
;MPAKILSRILPVATVVAALAVPAVAEAKHSKPVRAVIALGDQRPAKAKAAKKAAKKKKPVKAVVAQACANTDVLPTADNLPLVRAAVLCLHNQTRAEQGLPPLKENAKLDKAALGHSDDMVSEGYFDHTTPAGYTFVDRILSAHYVKRNDGWTLGENLAWGTGDLSTPDGVMTSWMNSPGHKANILKRAYHEVGIGIHLGVPSDDTVGATYTLDFGVRL
;
A
#
# COMPACT_ATOMS: atom_id res chain seq x y z
N MET A 1 34.68 82.32 31.28
CA MET A 1 35.33 81.60 30.20
C MET A 1 34.51 80.36 29.91
N PRO A 2 33.78 80.24 28.77
CA PRO A 2 32.92 79.09 28.46
C PRO A 2 33.71 77.94 27.80
N ALA A 3 33.50 76.75 28.27
CA ALA A 3 34.09 75.51 27.74
C ALA A 3 33.41 75.12 26.42
N LYS A 4 34.21 74.85 25.37
CA LYS A 4 33.79 74.35 24.09
C LYS A 4 33.44 72.89 24.15
N ILE A 5 32.16 72.56 23.89
CA ILE A 5 31.73 71.17 23.74
C ILE A 5 31.98 70.78 22.28
N LEU A 6 32.94 69.86 22.03
CA LEU A 6 33.17 69.23 20.75
C LEU A 6 32.14 68.08 20.59
N SER A 7 31.19 68.33 19.71
CA SER A 7 30.26 67.28 19.28
C SER A 7 30.96 66.34 18.27
N ARG A 8 31.16 65.07 18.64
CA ARG A 8 31.67 64.06 17.72
C ARG A 8 30.47 63.43 17.05
N ILE A 9 30.36 63.67 15.78
CA ILE A 9 29.43 63.02 14.89
C ILE A 9 30.04 61.65 14.51
N LEU A 10 29.46 60.56 14.98
CA LEU A 10 29.79 59.20 14.50
C LEU A 10 29.02 58.91 13.24
N PRO A 11 29.67 58.32 12.21
CA PRO A 11 28.94 57.92 11.01
C PRO A 11 28.03 56.73 11.29
N VAL A 12 26.77 56.87 10.91
CA VAL A 12 25.80 55.79 10.91
C VAL A 12 26.18 54.81 9.77
N ALA A 13 26.72 53.66 10.13
CA ALA A 13 26.93 52.57 9.20
C ALA A 13 25.59 51.94 8.85
N THR A 14 25.10 52.18 7.66
CA THR A 14 23.92 51.53 7.12
C THR A 14 24.22 50.06 6.84
N VAL A 15 23.82 49.18 7.75
CA VAL A 15 23.87 47.74 7.52
C VAL A 15 22.73 47.41 6.56
N VAL A 16 23.06 47.18 5.28
CA VAL A 16 22.14 46.58 4.33
C VAL A 16 22.06 45.08 4.72
N ALA A 17 21.02 44.72 5.45
CA ALA A 17 20.68 43.31 5.66
C ALA A 17 20.17 42.79 4.32
N ALA A 18 21.01 42.02 3.63
CA ALA A 18 20.58 41.20 2.51
C ALA A 18 19.61 40.12 3.11
N LEU A 19 18.32 40.30 2.85
CA LEU A 19 17.33 39.25 3.07
C LEU A 19 17.67 38.12 2.07
N ALA A 20 18.39 37.12 2.55
CA ALA A 20 18.49 35.83 1.86
C ALA A 20 17.10 35.24 1.83
N VAL A 21 16.44 35.32 0.67
CA VAL A 21 15.25 34.53 0.37
C VAL A 21 15.71 33.06 0.49
N PRO A 22 15.12 32.24 1.39
CA PRO A 22 15.42 30.82 1.37
C PRO A 22 15.03 30.32 -0.01
N ALA A 23 16.00 29.76 -0.74
CA ALA A 23 15.73 29.00 -1.95
C ALA A 23 14.70 27.94 -1.54
N VAL A 24 13.51 28.02 -2.15
CA VAL A 24 12.53 26.94 -2.12
C VAL A 24 13.29 25.74 -2.66
N ALA A 25 13.68 24.84 -1.77
CA ALA A 25 14.19 23.55 -2.17
C ALA A 25 13.07 22.91 -2.97
N GLU A 26 13.24 22.82 -4.29
CA GLU A 26 12.42 21.96 -5.11
C GLU A 26 12.42 20.61 -4.43
N ALA A 27 11.22 20.19 -3.96
CA ALA A 27 11.01 18.87 -3.45
C ALA A 27 11.45 17.93 -4.57
N LYS A 28 12.62 17.30 -4.37
CA LYS A 28 13.07 16.22 -5.24
C LYS A 28 11.89 15.26 -5.28
N HIS A 29 11.33 15.08 -6.46
CA HIS A 29 10.24 14.15 -6.73
C HIS A 29 10.57 12.83 -6.07
N SER A 30 9.96 12.56 -4.90
CA SER A 30 9.99 11.26 -4.28
C SER A 30 9.45 10.30 -5.32
N LYS A 31 10.22 9.27 -5.65
CA LYS A 31 9.84 8.33 -6.70
C LYS A 31 8.46 7.76 -6.34
N PRO A 32 7.45 8.00 -7.17
CA PRO A 32 6.10 7.58 -6.85
C PRO A 32 6.05 6.06 -6.84
N VAL A 33 5.50 5.49 -5.80
CA VAL A 33 5.14 4.09 -5.64
C VAL A 33 6.25 3.10 -6.03
N ARG A 34 6.98 2.57 -5.06
CA ARG A 34 7.77 1.36 -5.27
C ARG A 34 6.85 0.15 -5.19
N ALA A 35 6.75 -0.54 -6.30
CA ALA A 35 6.09 -1.80 -6.39
C ALA A 35 7.13 -2.92 -6.23
N VAL A 36 7.02 -3.71 -5.18
CA VAL A 36 7.81 -4.93 -4.99
C VAL A 36 6.84 -6.12 -4.94
N ILE A 37 7.19 -7.20 -5.64
CA ILE A 37 6.35 -8.37 -5.79
C ILE A 37 7.01 -9.54 -5.07
N ALA A 38 6.28 -10.20 -4.18
CA ALA A 38 6.64 -11.51 -3.70
C ALA A 38 5.69 -12.56 -4.29
N LEU A 39 6.26 -13.51 -5.00
CA LEU A 39 5.58 -14.75 -5.33
C LEU A 39 5.67 -15.63 -4.09
N GLY A 40 4.53 -15.92 -3.47
CA GLY A 40 4.48 -16.82 -2.34
C GLY A 40 5.05 -18.19 -2.67
N ASP A 41 5.68 -18.85 -1.69
CA ASP A 41 6.20 -20.22 -1.80
C ASP A 41 5.05 -21.17 -2.18
N GLN A 42 4.99 -21.52 -3.48
CA GLN A 42 3.99 -22.42 -4.02
C GLN A 42 4.49 -23.85 -3.81
N ARG A 43 4.05 -24.51 -2.75
CA ARG A 43 4.20 -25.97 -2.70
C ARG A 43 3.26 -26.59 -3.73
N PRO A 44 3.77 -27.37 -4.71
CA PRO A 44 2.93 -27.99 -5.72
C PRO A 44 2.03 -29.03 -5.04
N ALA A 45 0.73 -28.73 -5.00
CA ALA A 45 -0.26 -29.77 -4.72
C ALA A 45 -0.13 -30.84 -5.81
N LYS A 46 0.10 -32.11 -5.43
CA LYS A 46 0.13 -33.23 -6.37
C LYS A 46 -1.18 -33.26 -7.15
N ALA A 47 -1.15 -32.79 -8.38
CA ALA A 47 -2.30 -32.78 -9.25
C ALA A 47 -2.64 -34.22 -9.63
N LYS A 48 -3.70 -34.78 -9.07
CA LYS A 48 -4.41 -35.91 -9.69
C LYS A 48 -5.16 -35.38 -10.91
N ALA A 49 -4.74 -35.80 -12.08
CA ALA A 49 -5.39 -35.49 -13.34
C ALA A 49 -6.83 -36.04 -13.33
N ALA A 50 -7.80 -35.14 -13.14
CA ALA A 50 -9.21 -35.44 -13.32
C ALA A 50 -9.62 -35.00 -14.73
N LYS A 51 -9.97 -35.94 -15.59
CA LYS A 51 -10.61 -35.72 -16.88
C LYS A 51 -11.89 -34.94 -16.67
N LYS A 52 -11.96 -33.70 -17.12
CA LYS A 52 -13.08 -32.80 -16.92
C LYS A 52 -13.98 -32.79 -18.17
N ALA A 53 -15.19 -33.34 -18.04
CA ALA A 53 -16.25 -33.15 -19.00
C ALA A 53 -16.63 -31.65 -19.06
N ALA A 54 -16.72 -31.11 -20.29
CA ALA A 54 -17.12 -29.73 -20.54
C ALA A 54 -18.58 -29.50 -20.14
N LYS A 55 -18.84 -28.94 -18.95
CA LYS A 55 -20.16 -28.41 -18.61
C LYS A 55 -20.35 -27.05 -19.27
N LYS A 56 -21.39 -26.92 -20.11
CA LYS A 56 -21.84 -25.66 -20.72
C LYS A 56 -22.06 -24.63 -19.61
N LYS A 57 -21.30 -23.53 -19.64
CA LYS A 57 -21.45 -22.38 -18.74
C LYS A 57 -22.80 -21.73 -18.99
N LYS A 58 -23.68 -21.66 -17.98
CA LYS A 58 -24.84 -20.77 -17.98
C LYS A 58 -24.34 -19.32 -18.11
N PRO A 59 -25.04 -18.44 -18.85
CA PRO A 59 -24.64 -17.03 -18.93
C PRO A 59 -24.73 -16.42 -17.51
N VAL A 60 -23.63 -15.88 -17.06
CA VAL A 60 -23.61 -15.07 -15.82
C VAL A 60 -24.36 -13.79 -16.16
N LYS A 61 -25.49 -13.52 -15.48
CA LYS A 61 -26.14 -12.21 -15.53
C LYS A 61 -25.09 -11.14 -15.29
N ALA A 62 -24.98 -10.19 -16.21
CA ALA A 62 -24.14 -9.01 -16.02
C ALA A 62 -24.62 -8.31 -14.73
N VAL A 63 -23.87 -8.47 -13.66
CA VAL A 63 -24.01 -7.63 -12.47
C VAL A 63 -23.51 -6.26 -12.92
N VAL A 64 -24.41 -5.28 -12.98
CA VAL A 64 -24.02 -3.87 -13.16
C VAL A 64 -23.05 -3.59 -12.01
N ALA A 65 -21.78 -3.42 -12.32
CA ALA A 65 -20.77 -3.14 -11.32
C ALA A 65 -21.13 -1.79 -10.68
N GLN A 66 -21.51 -1.84 -9.42
CA GLN A 66 -21.72 -0.61 -8.65
C GLN A 66 -20.38 0.11 -8.56
N ALA A 67 -20.35 1.39 -8.90
CA ALA A 67 -19.13 2.19 -8.80
C ALA A 67 -18.61 2.18 -7.36
N CYS A 68 -17.31 1.98 -7.18
CA CYS A 68 -16.68 2.05 -5.86
C CYS A 68 -16.69 3.48 -5.33
N ALA A 69 -17.11 3.66 -4.09
CA ALA A 69 -17.09 4.94 -3.41
C ALA A 69 -15.72 5.20 -2.77
N ASN A 70 -15.39 6.47 -2.51
CA ASN A 70 -14.18 6.91 -1.78
C ASN A 70 -12.86 6.44 -2.39
N THR A 71 -12.79 6.31 -3.71
CA THR A 71 -11.61 5.81 -4.41
C THR A 71 -10.51 6.87 -4.56
N ASP A 72 -10.87 8.13 -4.48
CA ASP A 72 -10.04 9.32 -4.67
C ASP A 72 -9.71 10.07 -3.37
N VAL A 73 -10.20 9.55 -2.21
CA VAL A 73 -9.95 10.22 -0.92
C VAL A 73 -8.54 9.95 -0.42
N LEU A 74 -7.89 10.98 0.10
CA LEU A 74 -6.62 10.85 0.81
C LEU A 74 -6.83 10.13 2.14
N PRO A 75 -6.01 9.12 2.49
CA PRO A 75 -6.10 8.44 3.77
C PRO A 75 -5.85 9.38 4.96
N THR A 76 -6.74 9.34 5.94
CA THR A 76 -6.63 10.04 7.22
C THR A 76 -7.08 9.11 8.35
N ALA A 77 -6.76 9.44 9.60
CA ALA A 77 -7.17 8.62 10.75
C ALA A 77 -8.69 8.39 10.80
N ASP A 78 -9.48 9.39 10.39
CA ASP A 78 -10.93 9.35 10.46
C ASP A 78 -11.58 8.51 9.35
N ASN A 79 -10.89 8.33 8.21
CA ASN A 79 -11.48 7.69 7.03
C ASN A 79 -10.85 6.34 6.65
N LEU A 80 -9.88 5.82 7.39
CA LEU A 80 -9.25 4.52 7.09
C LEU A 80 -10.24 3.38 6.81
N PRO A 81 -11.38 3.24 7.52
CA PRO A 81 -12.37 2.22 7.19
C PRO A 81 -12.98 2.41 5.79
N LEU A 82 -13.19 3.65 5.34
CA LEU A 82 -13.71 3.96 4.00
C LEU A 82 -12.67 3.68 2.92
N VAL A 83 -11.41 4.07 3.16
CA VAL A 83 -10.27 3.78 2.28
C VAL A 83 -10.12 2.27 2.09
N ARG A 84 -10.17 1.51 3.17
CA ARG A 84 -10.08 0.04 3.15
C ARG A 84 -11.22 -0.58 2.33
N ALA A 85 -12.46 -0.13 2.54
CA ALA A 85 -13.61 -0.58 1.78
C ALA A 85 -13.48 -0.24 0.27
N ALA A 86 -12.94 0.92 -0.07
CA ALA A 86 -12.67 1.33 -1.44
C ALA A 86 -11.62 0.42 -2.10
N VAL A 87 -10.52 0.10 -1.40
CA VAL A 87 -9.49 -0.84 -1.88
C VAL A 87 -10.09 -2.23 -2.17
N LEU A 88 -10.89 -2.78 -1.26
CA LEU A 88 -11.55 -4.07 -1.48
C LEU A 88 -12.52 -4.02 -2.68
N CYS A 89 -13.29 -2.94 -2.79
CA CYS A 89 -14.22 -2.72 -3.89
C CYS A 89 -13.49 -2.71 -5.25
N LEU A 90 -12.42 -1.92 -5.38
CA LEU A 90 -11.61 -1.82 -6.61
C LEU A 90 -11.01 -3.17 -7.01
N HIS A 91 -10.50 -3.94 -6.04
CA HIS A 91 -10.00 -5.29 -6.30
C HIS A 91 -11.11 -6.19 -6.84
N ASN A 92 -12.27 -6.18 -6.22
CA ASN A 92 -13.39 -7.01 -6.63
C ASN A 92 -14.01 -6.57 -7.96
N GLN A 93 -14.06 -5.27 -8.25
CA GLN A 93 -14.45 -4.75 -9.55
C GLN A 93 -13.50 -5.25 -10.65
N THR A 94 -12.18 -5.06 -10.46
CA THR A 94 -11.16 -5.52 -11.40
C THR A 94 -11.21 -7.04 -11.63
N ARG A 95 -11.44 -7.81 -10.57
CA ARG A 95 -11.62 -9.28 -10.67
C ARG A 95 -12.89 -9.66 -11.43
N ALA A 96 -14.00 -8.96 -11.18
CA ALA A 96 -15.27 -9.20 -11.88
C ALA A 96 -15.16 -8.92 -13.39
N GLU A 97 -14.44 -7.88 -13.80
CA GLU A 97 -14.14 -7.57 -15.20
C GLU A 97 -13.39 -8.72 -15.91
N GLN A 98 -12.62 -9.50 -15.17
CA GLN A 98 -11.91 -10.69 -15.65
C GLN A 98 -12.68 -12.02 -15.41
N GLY A 99 -13.94 -11.95 -14.99
CA GLY A 99 -14.76 -13.13 -14.69
C GLY A 99 -14.23 -13.98 -13.54
N LEU A 100 -13.57 -13.35 -12.58
CA LEU A 100 -13.03 -13.98 -11.38
C LEU A 100 -14.00 -13.82 -10.21
N PRO A 101 -14.05 -14.78 -9.26
CA PRO A 101 -14.83 -14.62 -8.03
C PRO A 101 -14.26 -13.48 -7.18
N PRO A 102 -15.10 -12.78 -6.40
CA PRO A 102 -14.64 -11.73 -5.51
C PRO A 102 -13.78 -12.31 -4.38
N LEU A 103 -12.87 -11.50 -3.87
CA LEU A 103 -12.14 -11.73 -2.62
C LEU A 103 -13.03 -11.39 -1.43
N LYS A 104 -12.91 -12.16 -0.36
CA LYS A 104 -13.52 -11.87 0.93
C LYS A 104 -12.45 -11.43 1.90
N GLU A 105 -12.76 -10.40 2.66
CA GLU A 105 -11.87 -9.92 3.71
C GLU A 105 -11.77 -10.97 4.84
N ASN A 106 -10.56 -11.14 5.38
CA ASN A 106 -10.28 -12.09 6.46
C ASN A 106 -9.46 -11.42 7.57
N ALA A 107 -10.03 -11.35 8.77
CA ALA A 107 -9.45 -10.66 9.92
C ALA A 107 -8.04 -11.14 10.32
N LYS A 108 -7.68 -12.39 10.03
CA LYS A 108 -6.35 -12.92 10.32
C LYS A 108 -5.33 -12.44 9.31
N LEU A 109 -5.71 -12.37 8.03
CA LEU A 109 -4.89 -11.74 7.00
C LEU A 109 -4.79 -10.24 7.23
N ASP A 110 -5.88 -9.58 7.67
CA ASP A 110 -5.86 -8.15 8.04
C ASP A 110 -4.83 -7.86 9.13
N LYS A 111 -4.79 -8.72 10.17
CA LYS A 111 -3.82 -8.59 11.26
C LYS A 111 -2.39 -8.71 10.75
N ALA A 112 -2.10 -9.65 9.86
CA ALA A 112 -0.76 -9.82 9.29
C ALA A 112 -0.38 -8.60 8.43
N ALA A 113 -1.27 -8.18 7.55
CA ALA A 113 -1.08 -7.05 6.64
C ALA A 113 -0.91 -5.71 7.38
N LEU A 114 -1.78 -5.42 8.36
CA LEU A 114 -1.68 -4.18 9.14
C LEU A 114 -0.39 -4.13 9.95
N GLY A 115 -0.02 -5.24 10.61
CA GLY A 115 1.22 -5.32 11.36
C GLY A 115 2.44 -5.10 10.49
N HIS A 116 2.41 -5.52 9.21
CA HIS A 116 3.52 -5.27 8.29
C HIS A 116 3.58 -3.83 7.78
N SER A 117 2.44 -3.20 7.48
CA SER A 117 2.40 -1.78 7.13
C SER A 117 2.90 -0.90 8.28
N ASP A 118 2.53 -1.23 9.52
CA ASP A 118 3.00 -0.58 10.74
C ASP A 118 4.53 -0.73 10.91
N ASP A 119 5.04 -1.95 10.78
CA ASP A 119 6.47 -2.28 10.89
C ASP A 119 7.31 -1.55 9.81
N MET A 120 6.85 -1.53 8.56
CA MET A 120 7.54 -0.82 7.47
C MET A 120 7.68 0.69 7.74
N VAL A 121 6.63 1.33 8.26
CA VAL A 121 6.66 2.77 8.55
C VAL A 121 7.49 3.06 9.79
N SER A 122 7.32 2.29 10.88
CA SER A 122 8.00 2.52 12.14
C SER A 122 9.51 2.23 12.07
N GLU A 123 9.92 1.23 11.31
CA GLU A 123 11.32 0.83 11.16
C GLU A 123 11.99 1.43 9.90
N GLY A 124 11.27 2.20 9.09
CA GLY A 124 11.82 2.93 7.96
C GLY A 124 12.32 2.04 6.81
N TYR A 125 11.64 0.95 6.50
CA TYR A 125 12.00 0.07 5.37
C TYR A 125 10.79 -0.24 4.48
N PHE A 126 11.05 -0.72 3.26
CA PHE A 126 10.00 -1.17 2.33
C PHE A 126 10.43 -2.44 1.62
N ASP A 127 10.01 -3.57 2.13
CA ASP A 127 10.34 -4.91 1.63
C ASP A 127 9.27 -5.92 2.08
N HIS A 128 9.15 -7.04 1.38
CA HIS A 128 8.31 -8.18 1.76
C HIS A 128 8.84 -8.95 2.99
N THR A 129 10.12 -8.81 3.27
CA THR A 129 10.80 -9.45 4.40
C THR A 129 11.22 -8.37 5.39
N THR A 130 10.92 -8.55 6.66
CA THR A 130 11.36 -7.62 7.70
C THR A 130 12.88 -7.61 7.84
N PRO A 131 13.50 -6.55 8.40
CA PRO A 131 14.93 -6.54 8.70
C PRO A 131 15.39 -7.72 9.57
N ALA A 132 14.49 -8.27 10.40
CA ALA A 132 14.73 -9.47 11.21
C ALA A 132 14.58 -10.79 10.44
N GLY A 133 14.27 -10.76 9.16
CA GLY A 133 14.17 -11.94 8.29
C GLY A 133 12.78 -12.62 8.28
N TYR A 134 11.75 -12.05 8.87
CA TYR A 134 10.39 -12.59 8.80
C TYR A 134 9.76 -12.29 7.45
N THR A 135 9.35 -13.36 6.74
CA THR A 135 8.65 -13.27 5.46
C THR A 135 7.15 -13.01 5.67
N PHE A 136 6.43 -12.63 4.59
CA PHE A 136 4.96 -12.53 4.64
C PHE A 136 4.30 -13.87 5.01
N VAL A 137 4.90 -15.01 4.62
CA VAL A 137 4.40 -16.33 5.03
C VAL A 137 4.50 -16.50 6.54
N ASP A 138 5.61 -16.10 7.17
CA ASP A 138 5.78 -16.20 8.62
C ASP A 138 4.79 -15.28 9.36
N ARG A 139 4.52 -14.09 8.86
CA ARG A 139 3.50 -13.18 9.43
C ARG A 139 2.10 -13.77 9.36
N ILE A 140 1.72 -14.33 8.21
CA ILE A 140 0.41 -14.96 8.00
C ILE A 140 0.24 -16.21 8.87
N LEU A 141 1.30 -17.03 9.04
CA LEU A 141 1.31 -18.15 9.98
C LEU A 141 1.16 -17.68 11.42
N SER A 142 1.87 -16.63 11.82
CA SER A 142 1.80 -16.03 13.16
C SER A 142 0.41 -15.43 13.45
N ALA A 143 -0.28 -14.93 12.43
CA ALA A 143 -1.67 -14.49 12.53
C ALA A 143 -2.68 -15.66 12.57
N HIS A 144 -2.22 -16.90 12.48
CA HIS A 144 -3.03 -18.12 12.51
C HIS A 144 -4.06 -18.24 11.38
N TYR A 145 -3.78 -17.65 10.23
CA TYR A 145 -4.64 -17.82 9.05
C TYR A 145 -4.55 -19.24 8.50
N VAL A 146 -3.35 -19.78 8.41
CA VAL A 146 -3.04 -21.17 8.04
C VAL A 146 -2.02 -21.76 9.00
N LYS A 147 -1.86 -23.07 8.99
CA LYS A 147 -0.76 -23.77 9.65
C LYS A 147 0.26 -24.23 8.63
N ARG A 148 1.52 -24.37 9.05
CA ARG A 148 2.64 -24.71 8.13
C ARG A 148 2.42 -26.01 7.35
N ASN A 149 1.71 -26.97 7.92
CA ASN A 149 1.44 -28.28 7.31
C ASN A 149 0.13 -28.36 6.55
N ASP A 150 -0.70 -27.31 6.56
CA ASP A 150 -1.94 -27.25 5.80
C ASP A 150 -1.62 -26.97 4.33
N GLY A 151 -2.55 -27.31 3.43
CA GLY A 151 -2.50 -26.85 2.04
C GLY A 151 -2.92 -25.39 1.96
N TRP A 152 -2.15 -24.54 1.29
CA TRP A 152 -2.49 -23.12 1.07
C TRP A 152 -1.78 -22.55 -0.15
N THR A 153 -2.28 -21.43 -0.61
CA THR A 153 -1.58 -20.54 -1.54
C THR A 153 -1.69 -19.13 -0.98
N LEU A 154 -0.57 -18.45 -0.86
CA LEU A 154 -0.46 -17.10 -0.31
C LEU A 154 0.23 -16.17 -1.30
N GLY A 155 0.07 -14.87 -1.12
CA GLY A 155 0.80 -13.84 -1.86
C GLY A 155 0.61 -12.49 -1.19
N GLU A 156 1.47 -11.54 -1.51
CA GLU A 156 1.46 -10.21 -0.92
C GLU A 156 1.68 -9.15 -1.99
N ASN A 157 0.96 -8.04 -1.87
CA ASN A 157 1.24 -6.80 -2.60
C ASN A 157 1.53 -5.69 -1.60
N LEU A 158 2.56 -4.91 -1.88
CA LEU A 158 2.95 -3.74 -1.10
C LEU A 158 2.85 -2.48 -1.96
N ALA A 159 2.49 -1.37 -1.33
CA ALA A 159 2.60 -0.03 -1.91
C ALA A 159 2.77 1.01 -0.81
N TRP A 160 3.37 2.13 -1.15
CA TRP A 160 3.23 3.37 -0.41
C TRP A 160 3.15 4.54 -1.39
N GLY A 161 2.56 5.64 -0.95
CA GLY A 161 2.42 6.83 -1.76
C GLY A 161 2.09 8.05 -0.93
N THR A 162 2.26 9.21 -1.57
CA THR A 162 1.90 10.53 -1.03
C THR A 162 0.93 11.22 -1.97
N GLY A 163 0.11 12.15 -1.46
CA GLY A 163 -0.90 12.82 -2.28
C GLY A 163 -1.78 11.80 -3.01
N ASP A 164 -2.11 12.06 -4.27
CA ASP A 164 -3.01 11.22 -5.08
C ASP A 164 -2.52 9.77 -5.23
N LEU A 165 -1.21 9.52 -5.11
CA LEU A 165 -0.65 8.18 -5.16
C LEU A 165 -0.94 7.36 -3.89
N SER A 166 -1.38 8.00 -2.81
CA SER A 166 -1.83 7.33 -1.59
C SER A 166 -3.32 7.03 -1.56
N THR A 167 -4.10 7.51 -2.53
CA THR A 167 -5.53 7.19 -2.64
C THR A 167 -5.76 5.73 -3.04
N PRO A 168 -6.91 5.12 -2.74
CA PRO A 168 -7.25 3.78 -3.22
C PRO A 168 -7.08 3.60 -4.73
N ASP A 169 -7.50 4.58 -5.54
CA ASP A 169 -7.38 4.55 -6.99
C ASP A 169 -5.92 4.67 -7.46
N GLY A 170 -5.14 5.56 -6.85
CA GLY A 170 -3.71 5.74 -7.14
C GLY A 170 -2.91 4.47 -6.87
N VAL A 171 -3.14 3.84 -5.72
CA VAL A 171 -2.50 2.57 -5.35
C VAL A 171 -2.94 1.43 -6.27
N MET A 172 -4.25 1.31 -6.54
CA MET A 172 -4.78 0.28 -7.43
C MET A 172 -4.23 0.42 -8.85
N THR A 173 -4.18 1.64 -9.39
CA THR A 173 -3.60 1.95 -10.69
C THR A 173 -2.12 1.54 -10.73
N SER A 174 -1.36 1.84 -9.70
CA SER A 174 0.05 1.45 -9.60
C SER A 174 0.24 -0.06 -9.60
N TRP A 175 -0.56 -0.80 -8.83
CA TRP A 175 -0.52 -2.26 -8.83
C TRP A 175 -0.91 -2.87 -10.18
N MET A 176 -1.93 -2.33 -10.85
CA MET A 176 -2.37 -2.84 -12.16
C MET A 176 -1.38 -2.55 -13.28
N ASN A 177 -0.54 -1.53 -13.15
CA ASN A 177 0.55 -1.23 -14.07
C ASN A 177 1.83 -2.06 -13.80
N SER A 178 1.86 -2.82 -12.70
CA SER A 178 2.96 -3.72 -12.34
C SER A 178 2.58 -5.17 -12.62
N PRO A 179 3.25 -5.89 -13.54
CA PRO A 179 2.86 -7.24 -13.96
C PRO A 179 2.69 -8.22 -12.81
N GLY A 180 3.53 -8.19 -11.81
CA GLY A 180 3.42 -9.14 -10.74
C GLY A 180 2.36 -8.80 -9.68
N HIS A 181 2.18 -7.52 -9.32
CA HIS A 181 1.06 -7.12 -8.46
C HIS A 181 -0.27 -7.46 -9.14
N LYS A 182 -0.39 -7.16 -10.44
CA LYS A 182 -1.54 -7.53 -11.26
C LYS A 182 -1.76 -9.04 -11.26
N ALA A 183 -0.69 -9.85 -11.34
CA ALA A 183 -0.80 -11.31 -11.30
C ALA A 183 -1.38 -11.79 -9.97
N ASN A 184 -1.01 -11.19 -8.83
CA ASN A 184 -1.61 -11.48 -7.54
C ASN A 184 -3.10 -11.09 -7.50
N ILE A 185 -3.44 -9.87 -7.92
CA ILE A 185 -4.83 -9.38 -7.94
C ILE A 185 -5.73 -10.31 -8.76
N LEU A 186 -5.24 -10.78 -9.92
CA LEU A 186 -6.00 -11.60 -10.86
C LEU A 186 -5.83 -13.11 -10.64
N LYS A 187 -5.12 -13.56 -9.61
CA LYS A 187 -4.94 -14.98 -9.34
C LYS A 187 -6.26 -15.63 -8.91
N ARG A 188 -6.77 -16.53 -9.78
CA ARG A 188 -8.05 -17.21 -9.56
C ARG A 188 -8.10 -18.03 -8.26
N ALA A 189 -6.96 -18.54 -7.83
CA ALA A 189 -6.87 -19.38 -6.65
C ALA A 189 -7.12 -18.61 -5.34
N TYR A 190 -6.91 -17.29 -5.31
CA TYR A 190 -7.16 -16.53 -4.10
C TYR A 190 -8.65 -16.31 -3.89
N HIS A 191 -9.10 -16.53 -2.64
CA HIS A 191 -10.48 -16.35 -2.21
C HIS A 191 -10.62 -15.32 -1.08
N GLU A 192 -9.55 -15.09 -0.33
CA GLU A 192 -9.54 -14.19 0.82
C GLU A 192 -8.40 -13.18 0.68
N VAL A 193 -8.58 -12.02 1.30
CA VAL A 193 -7.59 -10.94 1.36
C VAL A 193 -7.59 -10.31 2.74
N GLY A 194 -6.41 -9.90 3.19
CA GLY A 194 -6.23 -8.98 4.31
C GLY A 194 -5.73 -7.65 3.79
N ILE A 195 -6.23 -6.56 4.35
CA ILE A 195 -5.88 -5.20 3.94
C ILE A 195 -5.34 -4.44 5.15
N GLY A 196 -4.04 -4.16 5.13
CA GLY A 196 -3.34 -3.33 6.11
C GLY A 196 -3.05 -1.96 5.51
N ILE A 197 -3.46 -0.90 6.19
CA ILE A 197 -3.18 0.48 5.79
C ILE A 197 -2.66 1.23 7.01
N HIS A 198 -1.45 1.76 6.92
CA HIS A 198 -0.86 2.62 7.94
C HIS A 198 -0.62 4.02 7.35
N LEU A 199 -0.91 5.07 8.13
CA LEU A 199 -0.60 6.44 7.76
C LEU A 199 0.89 6.69 7.92
N GLY A 200 1.47 7.36 6.92
CA GLY A 200 2.92 7.54 6.82
C GLY A 200 3.56 6.71 5.74
N VAL A 201 4.79 7.02 5.44
CA VAL A 201 5.60 6.35 4.43
C VAL A 201 6.94 5.89 5.03
N PRO A 202 7.54 4.79 4.51
CA PRO A 202 8.74 4.21 5.13
C PRO A 202 10.02 5.05 5.03
N SER A 203 10.00 6.12 4.22
CA SER A 203 11.23 6.82 3.85
C SER A 203 11.51 8.09 4.65
N ASP A 204 10.48 8.72 5.19
CA ASP A 204 10.56 10.01 5.89
C ASP A 204 9.21 10.33 6.57
N ASP A 205 9.12 11.51 7.22
CA ASP A 205 7.91 11.99 7.89
C ASP A 205 6.87 12.60 6.91
N THR A 206 6.95 12.30 5.61
CA THR A 206 6.03 12.82 4.61
C THR A 206 4.64 12.23 4.81
N VAL A 207 3.62 13.08 4.70
CA VAL A 207 2.22 12.65 4.78
C VAL A 207 1.86 11.75 3.61
N GLY A 208 1.42 10.54 3.92
CA GLY A 208 1.05 9.53 2.95
C GLY A 208 0.47 8.30 3.61
N ALA A 209 0.43 7.20 2.89
CA ALA A 209 0.00 5.93 3.43
C ALA A 209 0.78 4.75 2.84
N THR A 210 0.96 3.72 3.66
CA THR A 210 1.59 2.44 3.32
C THR A 210 0.54 1.34 3.37
N TYR A 211 0.56 0.51 2.36
CA TYR A 211 -0.42 -0.54 2.10
C TYR A 211 0.25 -1.90 2.03
N THR A 212 -0.33 -2.86 2.73
CA THR A 212 -0.04 -4.28 2.58
C THR A 212 -1.34 -5.03 2.27
N LEU A 213 -1.33 -5.84 1.22
CA LEU A 213 -2.42 -6.76 0.93
C LEU A 213 -1.90 -8.19 0.94
N ASP A 214 -2.41 -8.98 1.88
CA ASP A 214 -2.14 -10.40 2.00
C ASP A 214 -3.27 -11.21 1.36
N PHE A 215 -2.96 -11.96 0.31
CA PHE A 215 -3.90 -12.83 -0.38
C PHE A 215 -3.77 -14.27 0.09
N GLY A 216 -4.92 -14.97 0.19
CA GLY A 216 -4.87 -16.34 0.63
C GLY A 216 -5.99 -17.23 0.13
N VAL A 217 -5.71 -18.54 0.17
CA VAL A 217 -6.68 -19.62 0.10
C VAL A 217 -6.18 -20.79 0.95
N ARG A 218 -7.09 -21.39 1.70
CA ARG A 218 -6.89 -22.67 2.42
C ARG A 218 -7.39 -23.80 1.53
N LEU A 219 -6.60 -24.87 1.35
CA LEU A 219 -6.86 -26.02 0.49
C LEU A 219 -7.36 -27.23 1.29
#